data_0335b8e28a40fa52d202adddabe021fc
#
_entry.id   0335b8e28a40fa52d202adddabe021fc
#
_cell.length_a   1.000
_cell.length_b   1.000
_cell.length_c   1.000
_cell.angle_alpha   90.00
_cell.angle_beta   90.00
_cell.angle_gamma   90.00
#
_symmetry.space_group_name_H-M   'P 1'
#
loop_
_entity.id
_entity.type
_entity.pdbx_description
1 polymer ?
#
loop_
_entity_poly.entity_id
_entity_poly.type
_entity_poly.pdbx_seq_one_letter_code
_entity_poly.pdbx_strand_id
1 'polypeptide(L)'
;MGIANTQTIGYGDSAVFDIKSADLFTVTKNGHSRRHVEAQKQFTGTKALVPTNRTVTTEVDLYRVLAGKESLADYAMKVTMSIESEIAIDIMSAIKSTYSTLVDNFKENGWNETQFKKLATRVSASNGGAKTICMGTELGLANILPTNDYLKMGIGDEYNKIGYLPMYKNVPLIAINQKIDASSVDYDFALDDNYLYFLSPQGQKLVQVVFEGNSLSIADDQFDNENLTQKVSIHKSWAVGVITNSKYGIMKLA
;
A
#
# COMPACT_ATOMS: atom_id res chain seq x y z
N MET A 1 -6.21 -4.32 4.27
CA MET A 1 -4.75 -4.51 4.46
C MET A 1 -4.34 -3.92 5.80
N GLY A 2 -3.51 -4.61 6.60
CA GLY A 2 -3.07 -4.15 7.94
C GLY A 2 -2.22 -2.87 7.96
N ILE A 3 -1.79 -2.39 6.80
CA ILE A 3 -0.91 -1.22 6.63
C ILE A 3 -1.66 0.10 6.42
N ALA A 4 -2.94 0.06 6.10
CA ALA A 4 -3.74 1.24 5.84
C ALA A 4 -4.72 1.52 6.99
N ASN A 5 -4.90 2.80 7.30
CA ASN A 5 -5.96 3.32 8.16
C ASN A 5 -6.98 4.03 7.28
N THR A 6 -8.26 3.84 7.58
CA THR A 6 -9.35 4.44 6.81
C THR A 6 -10.11 5.44 7.66
N GLN A 7 -10.41 6.59 7.10
CA GLN A 7 -11.22 7.64 7.70
C GLN A 7 -12.25 8.14 6.69
N THR A 8 -13.46 8.39 7.15
CA THR A 8 -14.49 9.03 6.32
C THR A 8 -14.72 10.46 6.79
N ILE A 9 -14.79 11.39 5.85
CA ILE A 9 -15.02 12.83 6.09
C ILE A 9 -16.29 13.29 5.39
N GLY A 10 -16.78 14.48 5.73
CA GLY A 10 -17.91 15.11 5.05
C GLY A 10 -17.59 15.54 3.62
N TYR A 11 -18.62 15.81 2.83
CA TYR A 11 -18.44 16.33 1.47
C TYR A 11 -17.82 17.74 1.49
N GLY A 12 -16.80 17.96 0.67
CA GLY A 12 -16.08 19.23 0.58
C GLY A 12 -15.02 19.44 1.66
N ASP A 13 -14.87 18.49 2.59
CA ASP A 13 -13.87 18.57 3.64
C ASP A 13 -12.51 18.01 3.16
N SER A 14 -11.45 18.39 3.88
CA SER A 14 -10.12 17.80 3.74
C SER A 14 -9.67 17.20 5.07
N ALA A 15 -9.06 16.02 5.03
CA ALA A 15 -8.48 15.45 6.25
C ALA A 15 -7.08 16.03 6.48
N VAL A 16 -6.86 16.59 7.65
CA VAL A 16 -5.56 17.12 8.08
C VAL A 16 -4.94 16.15 9.08
N PHE A 17 -3.72 15.74 8.82
CA PHE A 17 -2.97 14.82 9.66
C PHE A 17 -1.76 15.51 10.26
N ASP A 18 -1.59 15.37 11.57
CA ASP A 18 -0.39 15.82 12.28
C ASP A 18 0.70 14.74 12.20
N ILE A 19 1.87 15.15 11.70
CA ILE A 19 3.03 14.28 11.57
C ILE A 19 4.04 14.68 12.63
N LYS A 20 4.46 13.71 13.46
CA LYS A 20 5.54 13.90 14.44
C LYS A 20 6.77 13.15 13.97
N SER A 21 7.96 13.75 14.06
CA SER A 21 9.21 13.06 13.74
C SER A 21 9.40 11.86 14.66
N ALA A 22 9.80 10.73 14.09
CA ALA A 22 10.24 9.55 14.84
C ALA A 22 11.74 9.61 15.22
N ASP A 23 12.41 10.74 14.96
CA ASP A 23 13.83 10.89 15.24
C ASP A 23 14.09 10.98 16.74
N LEU A 24 15.14 10.28 17.18
CA LEU A 24 15.57 10.30 18.57
C LEU A 24 16.36 11.59 18.87
N PHE A 25 16.23 12.07 20.11
CA PHE A 25 17.04 13.19 20.58
C PHE A 25 18.49 12.76 20.83
N THR A 26 19.42 13.63 20.44
CA THR A 26 20.86 13.38 20.66
C THR A 26 21.23 13.60 22.12
N VAL A 27 21.81 12.59 22.74
CA VAL A 27 22.35 12.70 24.09
C VAL A 27 23.79 13.21 24.01
N THR A 28 24.05 14.40 24.56
CA THR A 28 25.39 15.00 24.62
C THR A 28 26.09 14.62 25.90
N LYS A 29 27.35 14.17 25.78
CA LYS A 29 28.23 13.96 26.95
C LYS A 29 28.87 15.30 27.32
N ASN A 30 28.59 15.78 28.52
CA ASN A 30 29.13 17.04 29.03
C ASN A 30 30.09 16.80 30.21
N GLY A 31 31.15 17.60 30.30
CA GLY A 31 31.96 17.69 31.50
C GLY A 31 31.21 18.41 32.65
N HIS A 32 31.58 18.17 33.88
CA HIS A 32 30.91 18.72 35.08
C HIS A 32 30.81 20.27 35.09
N SER A 33 31.62 20.96 34.32
CA SER A 33 31.64 22.44 34.24
C SER A 33 30.77 23.05 33.11
N ARG A 34 30.22 22.24 32.19
CA ARG A 34 29.41 22.76 31.11
C ARG A 34 27.94 22.87 31.56
N ARG A 35 27.46 24.10 31.67
CA ARG A 35 26.09 24.39 32.19
C ARG A 35 25.03 24.55 31.09
N HIS A 36 25.43 24.68 29.82
CA HIS A 36 24.50 24.93 28.74
C HIS A 36 24.54 23.82 27.69
N VAL A 37 23.37 23.22 27.42
CA VAL A 37 23.13 22.26 26.35
C VAL A 37 22.03 22.81 25.50
N GLU A 38 22.19 22.81 24.18
CA GLU A 38 21.18 23.28 23.25
C GLU A 38 19.91 22.41 23.33
N ALA A 39 18.77 23.05 23.43
CA ALA A 39 17.49 22.38 23.45
C ALA A 39 17.13 21.86 22.05
N GLN A 40 16.73 20.61 21.96
CA GLN A 40 16.26 19.99 20.72
C GLN A 40 14.73 20.01 20.71
N LYS A 41 14.13 20.42 19.57
CA LYS A 41 12.68 20.40 19.37
C LYS A 41 12.29 19.21 18.54
N GLN A 42 11.15 18.58 18.88
CA GLN A 42 10.53 17.60 18.01
C GLN A 42 9.95 18.31 16.78
N PHE A 43 10.34 17.86 15.60
CA PHE A 43 9.71 18.36 14.36
C PHE A 43 8.28 17.86 14.28
N THR A 44 7.35 18.78 14.02
CA THR A 44 5.95 18.49 13.73
C THR A 44 5.56 19.16 12.44
N GLY A 45 4.83 18.45 11.61
CA GLY A 45 4.28 18.95 10.35
C GLY A 45 2.83 18.53 10.20
N THR A 46 2.13 19.19 9.31
CA THR A 46 0.76 18.83 8.95
C THR A 46 0.70 18.48 7.46
N LYS A 47 -0.10 17.49 7.11
CA LYS A 47 -0.40 17.15 5.72
C LYS A 47 -1.89 17.00 5.54
N ALA A 48 -2.43 17.75 4.58
CA ALA A 48 -3.82 17.61 4.16
C ALA A 48 -3.92 16.58 3.02
N LEU A 49 -4.95 15.75 3.09
CA LEU A 49 -5.37 14.87 2.00
C LEU A 49 -6.72 15.36 1.48
N VAL A 50 -6.75 15.68 0.19
CA VAL A 50 -7.97 16.13 -0.50
C VAL A 50 -8.46 14.98 -1.36
N PRO A 51 -9.66 14.43 -1.10
CA PRO A 51 -10.24 13.38 -1.91
C PRO A 51 -10.48 13.83 -3.36
N THR A 52 -10.28 12.91 -4.28
CA THR A 52 -10.61 13.08 -5.69
C THR A 52 -11.71 12.12 -6.10
N ASN A 53 -12.66 12.60 -6.90
CA ASN A 53 -13.76 11.77 -7.36
C ASN A 53 -13.29 10.79 -8.43
N ARG A 54 -13.72 9.54 -8.30
CA ARG A 54 -13.56 8.48 -9.28
C ARG A 54 -14.91 7.89 -9.64
N THR A 55 -15.08 7.57 -10.90
CA THR A 55 -16.38 7.14 -11.43
C THR A 55 -16.20 5.83 -12.19
N VAL A 56 -17.08 4.89 -11.92
CA VAL A 56 -17.25 3.69 -12.74
C VAL A 56 -18.62 3.77 -13.37
N THR A 57 -18.69 3.74 -14.70
CA THR A 57 -19.95 3.74 -15.45
C THR A 57 -20.11 2.39 -16.14
N THR A 58 -21.25 1.76 -15.91
CA THR A 58 -21.63 0.50 -16.52
C THR A 58 -22.91 0.70 -17.34
N GLU A 59 -23.00 0.03 -18.47
CA GLU A 59 -24.22 -0.03 -19.32
C GLU A 59 -24.81 -1.42 -19.23
N VAL A 60 -26.09 -1.50 -18.95
CA VAL A 60 -26.85 -2.74 -18.80
C VAL A 60 -27.92 -2.79 -19.87
N ASP A 61 -27.95 -3.86 -20.64
CA ASP A 61 -29.01 -4.16 -21.61
C ASP A 61 -30.18 -4.82 -20.88
N LEU A 62 -31.30 -4.09 -20.75
CA LEU A 62 -32.47 -4.55 -20.04
C LEU A 62 -33.08 -5.80 -20.68
N TYR A 63 -33.04 -5.92 -22.01
CA TYR A 63 -33.56 -7.08 -22.70
C TYR A 63 -32.78 -8.36 -22.35
N ARG A 64 -31.45 -8.26 -22.23
CA ARG A 64 -30.60 -9.39 -21.84
C ARG A 64 -30.81 -9.80 -20.37
N VAL A 65 -31.07 -8.82 -19.51
CA VAL A 65 -31.42 -9.10 -18.09
C VAL A 65 -32.79 -9.80 -18.01
N LEU A 66 -33.80 -9.30 -18.72
CA LEU A 66 -35.14 -9.94 -18.78
C LEU A 66 -35.10 -11.33 -19.39
N ALA A 67 -34.21 -11.56 -20.35
CA ALA A 67 -33.98 -12.88 -20.96
C ALA A 67 -33.18 -13.83 -20.03
N GLY A 68 -32.76 -13.38 -18.84
CA GLY A 68 -31.98 -14.18 -17.88
C GLY A 68 -30.56 -14.45 -18.33
N LYS A 69 -30.03 -13.70 -19.31
CA LYS A 69 -28.64 -13.84 -19.82
C LYS A 69 -27.63 -13.02 -19.05
N GLU A 70 -28.06 -11.97 -18.36
CA GLU A 70 -27.25 -11.07 -17.55
C GLU A 70 -27.86 -10.88 -16.17
N SER A 71 -27.00 -10.71 -15.16
CA SER A 71 -27.40 -10.52 -13.77
C SER A 71 -26.95 -9.14 -13.27
N LEU A 72 -27.89 -8.35 -12.77
CA LEU A 72 -27.56 -7.05 -12.13
C LEU A 72 -26.67 -7.22 -10.90
N ALA A 73 -26.80 -8.34 -10.20
CA ALA A 73 -25.94 -8.64 -9.05
C ALA A 73 -24.49 -8.83 -9.46
N ASP A 74 -24.23 -9.45 -10.62
CA ASP A 74 -22.87 -9.65 -11.14
C ASP A 74 -22.25 -8.30 -11.55
N TYR A 75 -23.05 -7.38 -12.11
CA TYR A 75 -22.57 -6.02 -12.40
C TYR A 75 -22.17 -5.28 -11.12
N ALA A 76 -23.02 -5.31 -10.10
CA ALA A 76 -22.71 -4.67 -8.81
C ALA A 76 -21.45 -5.26 -8.16
N MET A 77 -21.27 -6.58 -8.22
CA MET A 77 -20.08 -7.26 -7.72
C MET A 77 -18.83 -6.83 -8.47
N LYS A 78 -18.86 -6.80 -9.79
CA LYS A 78 -17.72 -6.38 -10.63
C LYS A 78 -17.33 -4.93 -10.37
N VAL A 79 -18.30 -4.01 -10.23
CA VAL A 79 -18.02 -2.62 -9.88
C VAL A 79 -17.37 -2.50 -8.52
N THR A 80 -17.85 -3.22 -7.51
CA THR A 80 -17.25 -3.23 -6.17
C THR A 80 -15.81 -3.74 -6.22
N MET A 81 -15.57 -4.87 -6.90
CA MET A 81 -14.23 -5.42 -7.07
C MET A 81 -13.28 -4.47 -7.81
N SER A 82 -13.78 -3.73 -8.81
CA SER A 82 -12.98 -2.72 -9.53
C SER A 82 -12.57 -1.58 -8.62
N ILE A 83 -13.49 -1.05 -7.80
CA ILE A 83 -13.19 0.01 -6.85
C ILE A 83 -12.19 -0.46 -5.78
N GLU A 84 -12.37 -1.66 -5.24
CA GLU A 84 -11.45 -2.23 -4.26
C GLU A 84 -10.05 -2.46 -4.84
N SER A 85 -9.98 -2.90 -6.11
CA SER A 85 -8.72 -3.08 -6.82
C SER A 85 -8.00 -1.76 -6.98
N GLU A 86 -8.70 -0.71 -7.42
CA GLU A 86 -8.14 0.62 -7.62
C GLU A 86 -7.62 1.24 -6.31
N ILE A 87 -8.36 1.08 -5.21
CA ILE A 87 -7.90 1.53 -3.89
C ILE A 87 -6.60 0.80 -3.49
N ALA A 88 -6.50 -0.50 -3.75
CA ALA A 88 -5.30 -1.26 -3.44
C ALA A 88 -4.10 -0.82 -4.31
N ILE A 89 -4.32 -0.55 -5.59
CA ILE A 89 -3.32 -0.01 -6.51
C ILE A 89 -2.84 1.37 -6.03
N ASP A 90 -3.76 2.26 -5.68
CA ASP A 90 -3.43 3.59 -5.15
C ASP A 90 -2.59 3.52 -3.87
N ILE A 91 -2.92 2.61 -2.94
CA ILE A 91 -2.14 2.41 -1.71
C ILE A 91 -0.70 2.00 -2.04
N MET A 92 -0.53 1.01 -2.92
CA MET A 92 0.80 0.52 -3.27
C MET A 92 1.60 1.54 -4.08
N SER A 93 0.94 2.26 -4.98
CA SER A 93 1.53 3.36 -5.75
C SER A 93 1.97 4.51 -4.85
N ALA A 94 1.17 4.87 -3.85
CA ALA A 94 1.54 5.88 -2.86
C ALA A 94 2.80 5.49 -2.07
N ILE A 95 2.91 4.23 -1.63
CA ILE A 95 4.11 3.75 -0.94
C ILE A 95 5.31 3.74 -1.90
N LYS A 96 5.15 3.20 -3.11
CA LYS A 96 6.20 3.15 -4.13
C LYS A 96 6.75 4.54 -4.46
N SER A 97 5.88 5.55 -4.58
CA SER A 97 6.27 6.92 -4.90
C SER A 97 7.21 7.54 -3.86
N THR A 98 7.17 7.08 -2.62
CA THR A 98 8.07 7.56 -1.57
C THR A 98 9.51 7.05 -1.70
N TYR A 99 9.77 6.06 -2.55
CA TYR A 99 11.13 5.52 -2.74
C TYR A 99 12.16 6.60 -3.08
N SER A 100 11.80 7.56 -3.92
CA SER A 100 12.69 8.65 -4.33
C SER A 100 13.01 9.62 -3.18
N THR A 101 12.10 9.79 -2.23
CA THR A 101 12.22 10.74 -1.10
C THR A 101 12.77 10.12 0.16
N LEU A 102 12.87 8.78 0.22
CA LEU A 102 13.47 8.09 1.35
C LEU A 102 14.95 8.41 1.48
N VAL A 103 15.42 8.53 2.73
CA VAL A 103 16.84 8.64 3.05
C VAL A 103 17.58 7.39 2.56
N ASP A 104 18.81 7.54 2.05
CA ASP A 104 19.59 6.46 1.44
C ASP A 104 19.75 5.23 2.34
N ASN A 105 19.76 5.40 3.64
CA ASN A 105 19.81 4.29 4.59
C ASN A 105 18.54 3.44 4.66
N PHE A 106 17.41 3.91 4.15
CA PHE A 106 16.11 3.23 4.16
C PHE A 106 15.64 2.82 2.76
N LYS A 107 16.50 2.99 1.76
CA LYS A 107 16.28 2.49 0.40
C LYS A 107 17.49 1.70 -0.07
N GLU A 108 17.26 0.65 -0.82
CA GLU A 108 18.30 -0.16 -1.44
C GLU A 108 17.90 -0.46 -2.88
N ASN A 109 18.88 -0.62 -3.76
CA ASN A 109 18.68 -0.95 -5.16
C ASN A 109 19.48 -2.21 -5.52
N GLY A 110 18.81 -3.16 -6.14
CA GLY A 110 19.34 -4.48 -6.45
C GLY A 110 19.22 -5.47 -5.28
N TRP A 111 18.93 -6.73 -5.63
CA TRP A 111 18.88 -7.80 -4.64
C TRP A 111 20.25 -8.11 -4.06
N ASN A 112 20.39 -7.98 -2.76
CA ASN A 112 21.57 -8.40 -2.02
C ASN A 112 21.15 -8.90 -0.64
N GLU A 113 21.55 -10.13 -0.32
CA GLU A 113 21.22 -10.81 0.92
C GLU A 113 21.66 -10.05 2.19
N THR A 114 22.85 -9.43 2.13
CA THR A 114 23.41 -8.64 3.24
C THR A 114 22.64 -7.33 3.41
N GLN A 115 22.31 -6.65 2.30
CA GLN A 115 21.55 -5.40 2.32
C GLN A 115 20.11 -5.62 2.79
N PHE A 116 19.47 -6.73 2.39
CA PHE A 116 18.15 -7.12 2.90
C PHE A 116 18.15 -7.17 4.44
N LYS A 117 19.10 -7.92 5.03
CA LYS A 117 19.17 -8.02 6.50
C LYS A 117 19.51 -6.69 7.17
N LYS A 118 20.40 -5.92 6.57
CA LYS A 118 20.81 -4.60 7.06
C LYS A 118 19.63 -3.62 7.07
N LEU A 119 18.84 -3.58 6.00
CA LEU A 119 17.65 -2.73 5.89
C LEU A 119 16.59 -3.14 6.93
N ALA A 120 16.30 -4.44 7.06
CA ALA A 120 15.37 -4.94 8.07
C ALA A 120 15.81 -4.59 9.50
N THR A 121 17.10 -4.72 9.80
CA THR A 121 17.66 -4.36 11.11
C THR A 121 17.58 -2.85 11.38
N ARG A 122 17.83 -2.00 10.37
CA ARG A 122 17.69 -0.55 10.47
C ARG A 122 16.25 -0.13 10.77
N VAL A 123 15.28 -0.71 10.03
CA VAL A 123 13.86 -0.44 10.29
C VAL A 123 13.47 -0.86 11.69
N SER A 124 13.91 -2.04 12.16
CA SER A 124 13.68 -2.51 13.54
C SER A 124 14.26 -1.55 14.57
N ALA A 125 15.55 -1.21 14.44
CA ALA A 125 16.25 -0.34 15.38
C ALA A 125 15.63 1.06 15.45
N SER A 126 15.22 1.61 14.31
CA SER A 126 14.61 2.94 14.24
C SER A 126 13.18 2.98 14.81
N ASN A 127 12.53 1.82 14.94
CA ASN A 127 11.22 1.68 15.56
C ASN A 127 11.30 1.05 16.97
N GLY A 128 12.37 1.31 17.69
CA GLY A 128 12.52 0.87 19.09
C GLY A 128 12.74 -0.63 19.27
N GLY A 129 13.29 -1.33 18.27
CA GLY A 129 13.52 -2.78 18.31
C GLY A 129 12.32 -3.63 17.91
N ALA A 130 11.26 -3.02 17.41
CA ALA A 130 10.08 -3.73 16.95
C ALA A 130 10.40 -4.68 15.77
N LYS A 131 9.74 -5.84 15.72
CA LYS A 131 9.96 -6.82 14.68
C LYS A 131 9.58 -6.24 13.31
N THR A 132 10.47 -6.33 12.34
CA THR A 132 10.22 -5.90 10.96
C THR A 132 9.59 -7.03 10.17
N ILE A 133 8.62 -6.71 9.34
CA ILE A 133 8.04 -7.57 8.32
C ILE A 133 8.44 -7.07 6.93
N CYS A 134 8.56 -7.97 5.97
CA CYS A 134 8.77 -7.63 4.57
C CYS A 134 7.51 -8.00 3.79
N MET A 135 7.00 -7.06 3.02
CA MET A 135 5.83 -7.24 2.16
C MET A 135 6.23 -7.04 0.71
N GLY A 136 5.65 -7.81 -0.17
CA GLY A 136 5.84 -7.70 -1.62
C GLY A 136 4.79 -8.52 -2.35
N THR A 137 4.75 -8.43 -3.66
CA THR A 137 3.95 -9.34 -4.46
C THR A 137 4.53 -10.76 -4.38
N GLU A 138 3.75 -11.76 -4.68
CA GLU A 138 4.20 -13.15 -4.67
C GLU A 138 5.40 -13.37 -5.60
N LEU A 139 5.36 -12.78 -6.80
CA LEU A 139 6.48 -12.84 -7.77
C LEU A 139 7.72 -12.12 -7.25
N GLY A 140 7.56 -10.96 -6.60
CA GLY A 140 8.67 -10.24 -5.97
C GLY A 140 9.30 -11.02 -4.83
N LEU A 141 8.49 -11.66 -3.99
CA LEU A 141 8.96 -12.48 -2.88
C LEU A 141 9.61 -13.80 -3.35
N ALA A 142 9.18 -14.35 -4.46
CA ALA A 142 9.79 -15.57 -5.05
C ALA A 142 11.28 -15.36 -5.43
N ASN A 143 11.67 -14.11 -5.70
CA ASN A 143 13.06 -13.76 -5.97
C ASN A 143 13.96 -13.72 -4.72
N ILE A 144 13.38 -13.82 -3.52
CA ILE A 144 14.13 -13.82 -2.26
C ILE A 144 14.65 -15.23 -1.97
N LEU A 145 15.82 -15.54 -2.52
CA LEU A 145 16.47 -16.82 -2.31
C LEU A 145 17.88 -16.63 -1.71
N PRO A 146 18.34 -17.58 -0.88
CA PRO A 146 19.71 -17.57 -0.40
C PRO A 146 20.69 -17.69 -1.56
N THR A 147 21.83 -17.01 -1.45
CA THR A 147 22.91 -17.13 -2.44
C THR A 147 23.62 -18.48 -2.34
N ASN A 148 23.61 -19.11 -1.16
CA ASN A 148 24.29 -20.38 -0.93
C ASN A 148 23.40 -21.55 -1.38
N ASP A 149 23.91 -22.38 -2.32
CA ASP A 149 23.18 -23.50 -2.89
C ASP A 149 22.85 -24.59 -1.87
N TYR A 150 23.66 -24.79 -0.85
CA TYR A 150 23.39 -25.75 0.23
C TYR A 150 22.14 -25.34 1.04
N LEU A 151 21.96 -24.05 1.28
CA LEU A 151 20.76 -23.52 1.94
C LEU A 151 19.52 -23.64 1.05
N LYS A 152 19.67 -23.49 -0.26
CA LYS A 152 18.55 -23.68 -1.21
C LYS A 152 18.00 -25.10 -1.16
N MET A 153 18.84 -26.11 -1.04
CA MET A 153 18.40 -27.51 -0.94
C MET A 153 17.54 -27.78 0.30
N GLY A 154 17.87 -27.13 1.44
CA GLY A 154 17.12 -27.30 2.69
C GLY A 154 15.76 -26.58 2.73
N ILE A 155 15.53 -25.63 1.83
CA ILE A 155 14.31 -24.78 1.82
C ILE A 155 13.35 -25.21 0.69
N GLY A 156 13.78 -26.11 -0.18
CA GLY A 156 13.04 -26.48 -1.39
C GLY A 156 11.62 -26.95 -1.16
N ASP A 157 11.36 -27.68 -0.08
CA ASP A 157 10.03 -28.20 0.24
C ASP A 157 9.04 -27.09 0.63
N GLU A 158 9.47 -26.11 1.42
CA GLU A 158 8.63 -24.96 1.80
C GLU A 158 8.37 -24.04 0.62
N TYR A 159 9.43 -23.77 -0.16
CA TYR A 159 9.33 -22.94 -1.34
C TYR A 159 8.39 -23.53 -2.40
N ASN A 160 8.48 -24.84 -2.66
CA ASN A 160 7.60 -25.52 -3.62
C ASN A 160 6.12 -25.56 -3.21
N LYS A 161 5.84 -25.50 -1.91
CA LYS A 161 4.46 -25.52 -1.42
C LYS A 161 3.75 -24.16 -1.50
N ILE A 162 4.49 -23.08 -1.34
CA ILE A 162 3.93 -21.73 -1.16
C ILE A 162 4.30 -20.81 -2.33
N GLY A 163 5.38 -21.10 -3.08
CA GLY A 163 5.90 -20.26 -4.15
C GLY A 163 6.90 -19.19 -3.68
N TYR A 164 7.01 -18.95 -2.39
CA TYR A 164 7.98 -18.06 -1.76
C TYR A 164 8.28 -18.53 -0.33
N LEU A 165 9.29 -17.98 0.31
CA LEU A 165 9.63 -18.31 1.69
C LEU A 165 8.73 -17.55 2.67
N PRO A 166 8.10 -18.21 3.67
CA PRO A 166 7.29 -17.51 4.67
C PRO A 166 8.14 -16.67 5.62
N MET A 167 9.43 -17.00 5.77
CA MET A 167 10.38 -16.26 6.59
C MET A 167 11.79 -16.34 5.99
N TYR A 168 12.49 -15.23 5.94
CA TYR A 168 13.87 -15.16 5.50
C TYR A 168 14.73 -14.37 6.51
N LYS A 169 15.82 -14.98 7.01
CA LYS A 169 16.74 -14.37 8.01
C LYS A 169 16.01 -13.74 9.20
N ASN A 170 15.02 -14.42 9.76
CA ASN A 170 14.19 -13.95 10.87
C ASN A 170 13.31 -12.73 10.52
N VAL A 171 13.03 -12.50 9.25
CA VAL A 171 12.08 -11.50 8.76
C VAL A 171 10.90 -12.23 8.14
N PRO A 172 9.68 -12.11 8.67
CA PRO A 172 8.49 -12.66 8.03
C PRO A 172 8.26 -12.01 6.68
N LEU A 173 7.93 -12.82 5.68
CA LEU A 173 7.57 -12.39 4.34
C LEU A 173 6.06 -12.52 4.17
N ILE A 174 5.40 -11.46 3.75
CA ILE A 174 3.95 -11.41 3.58
C ILE A 174 3.64 -11.05 2.13
N ALA A 175 2.99 -11.97 1.43
CA ALA A 175 2.57 -11.73 0.07
C ALA A 175 1.38 -10.76 0.00
N ILE A 176 1.44 -9.85 -0.96
CA ILE A 176 0.35 -8.98 -1.38
C ILE A 176 -0.23 -9.59 -2.64
N ASN A 177 -1.52 -9.88 -2.62
CA ASN A 177 -2.20 -10.43 -3.78
C ASN A 177 -2.09 -9.46 -4.96
N GLN A 178 -1.61 -9.95 -6.08
CA GLN A 178 -1.52 -9.20 -7.33
C GLN A 178 -2.92 -8.76 -7.79
N LYS A 179 -2.98 -7.64 -8.47
CA LYS A 179 -4.19 -7.09 -9.08
C LYS A 179 -3.97 -6.98 -10.58
N ILE A 180 -5.06 -7.13 -11.33
CA ILE A 180 -5.06 -6.90 -12.78
C ILE A 180 -5.40 -5.43 -13.02
N ASP A 181 -4.70 -4.81 -13.94
CA ASP A 181 -5.04 -3.48 -14.44
C ASP A 181 -6.30 -3.58 -15.31
N ALA A 182 -7.39 -3.00 -14.84
CA ALA A 182 -8.66 -3.03 -15.54
C ALA A 182 -8.64 -2.27 -16.90
N SER A 183 -7.65 -1.41 -17.11
CA SER A 183 -7.46 -0.67 -18.37
C SER A 183 -6.61 -1.43 -19.39
N SER A 184 -5.89 -2.47 -18.98
CA SER A 184 -5.06 -3.28 -19.87
C SER A 184 -5.89 -4.32 -20.62
N VAL A 185 -5.71 -4.38 -21.93
CA VAL A 185 -6.32 -5.40 -22.82
C VAL A 185 -5.65 -6.77 -22.61
N ASP A 186 -4.36 -6.77 -22.25
CA ASP A 186 -3.53 -7.98 -22.12
C ASP A 186 -3.53 -8.54 -20.68
N TYR A 187 -4.38 -8.02 -19.78
CA TYR A 187 -4.47 -8.42 -18.38
C TYR A 187 -3.15 -8.23 -17.59
N ASP A 188 -2.47 -7.11 -17.84
CA ASP A 188 -1.23 -6.78 -17.16
C ASP A 188 -1.41 -6.67 -15.64
N PHE A 189 -0.34 -7.00 -14.93
CA PHE A 189 -0.31 -6.83 -13.49
C PHE A 189 -0.22 -5.35 -13.09
N ALA A 190 -1.10 -4.95 -12.19
CA ALA A 190 -1.18 -3.56 -11.72
C ALA A 190 -0.12 -3.23 -10.66
N LEU A 191 0.31 -4.22 -9.87
CA LEU A 191 1.33 -4.01 -8.84
C LEU A 191 2.71 -4.37 -9.37
N ASP A 192 3.71 -3.54 -9.04
CA ASP A 192 5.09 -3.72 -9.47
C ASP A 192 5.80 -4.77 -8.61
N ASP A 193 6.24 -5.85 -9.24
CA ASP A 193 6.89 -6.99 -8.61
C ASP A 193 8.34 -6.72 -8.17
N ASN A 194 8.90 -5.58 -8.59
CA ASN A 194 10.30 -5.21 -8.30
C ASN A 194 10.50 -4.51 -6.95
N TYR A 195 9.46 -4.37 -6.13
CA TYR A 195 9.57 -3.63 -4.88
C TYR A 195 9.22 -4.49 -3.66
N LEU A 196 10.09 -4.42 -2.65
CA LEU A 196 9.90 -5.00 -1.33
C LEU A 196 9.78 -3.90 -0.30
N TYR A 197 8.78 -4.02 0.58
CA TYR A 197 8.45 -3.02 1.59
C TYR A 197 8.74 -3.56 2.99
N PHE A 198 9.63 -2.89 3.73
CA PHE A 198 10.00 -3.25 5.10
C PHE A 198 9.25 -2.37 6.08
N LEU A 199 8.39 -2.96 6.87
CA LEU A 199 7.48 -2.26 7.76
C LEU A 199 7.59 -2.81 9.19
N SER A 200 7.24 -1.97 10.16
CA SER A 200 7.08 -2.40 11.55
C SER A 200 5.59 -2.44 11.89
N PRO A 201 5.03 -3.60 12.30
CA PRO A 201 3.61 -3.71 12.63
C PRO A 201 3.24 -3.03 13.95
N GLN A 202 4.20 -2.66 14.78
CA GLN A 202 3.97 -2.04 16.10
C GLN A 202 3.89 -0.50 16.05
N GLY A 203 3.91 0.10 14.88
CA GLY A 203 3.80 1.55 14.72
C GLY A 203 2.42 2.00 14.27
N GLN A 204 2.28 3.30 14.00
CA GLN A 204 1.12 3.81 13.27
C GLN A 204 1.08 3.18 11.87
N LYS A 205 -0.13 2.96 11.37
CA LYS A 205 -0.33 2.45 10.02
C LYS A 205 0.31 3.40 9.01
N LEU A 206 1.01 2.83 8.04
CA LEU A 206 1.84 3.56 7.10
C LEU A 206 1.02 4.48 6.19
N VAL A 207 -0.14 4.01 5.75
CA VAL A 207 -0.97 4.69 4.76
C VAL A 207 -2.26 5.18 5.40
N GLN A 208 -2.65 6.40 5.06
CA GLN A 208 -3.96 6.94 5.39
C GLN A 208 -4.80 6.97 4.10
N VAL A 209 -5.99 6.39 4.18
CA VAL A 209 -7.00 6.41 3.12
C VAL A 209 -8.18 7.22 3.64
N VAL A 210 -8.51 8.28 2.96
CA VAL A 210 -9.61 9.17 3.32
C VAL A 210 -10.71 9.02 2.28
N PHE A 211 -11.90 8.67 2.73
CA PHE A 211 -13.11 8.62 1.92
C PHE A 211 -13.94 9.87 2.18
N GLU A 212 -14.48 10.46 1.12
CA GLU A 212 -15.40 11.57 1.19
C GLU A 212 -16.84 11.05 1.08
N GLY A 213 -17.63 11.23 2.13
CA GLY A 213 -19.03 10.83 2.16
C GLY A 213 -19.30 9.37 1.78
N ASN A 214 -20.50 9.11 1.31
CA ASN A 214 -20.92 7.82 0.80
C ASN A 214 -20.76 7.75 -0.72
N SER A 215 -20.74 6.52 -1.27
CA SER A 215 -20.81 6.33 -2.72
C SER A 215 -22.13 6.88 -3.26
N LEU A 216 -22.07 7.64 -4.35
CA LEU A 216 -23.25 8.15 -5.04
C LEU A 216 -23.49 7.31 -6.30
N SER A 217 -24.68 6.73 -6.41
CA SER A 217 -25.10 6.01 -7.61
C SER A 217 -26.10 6.87 -8.37
N ILE A 218 -25.83 7.09 -9.65
CA ILE A 218 -26.71 7.82 -10.58
C ILE A 218 -27.06 6.87 -11.71
N ALA A 219 -28.34 6.67 -11.95
CA ALA A 219 -28.85 5.91 -13.08
C ALA A 219 -29.55 6.85 -14.06
N ASP A 220 -29.36 6.61 -15.35
CA ASP A 220 -30.10 7.32 -16.40
C ASP A 220 -31.57 6.96 -16.35
N ASP A 221 -32.44 7.89 -16.81
CA ASP A 221 -33.87 7.64 -16.92
C ASP A 221 -34.14 6.60 -18.00
N GLN A 222 -34.88 5.54 -17.65
CA GLN A 222 -35.21 4.45 -18.52
C GLN A 222 -36.12 4.86 -19.72
N PHE A 223 -36.82 5.99 -19.55
CA PHE A 223 -37.80 6.45 -20.54
C PHE A 223 -37.18 7.25 -21.69
N ASP A 224 -35.99 7.78 -21.52
CA ASP A 224 -35.28 8.54 -22.57
C ASP A 224 -34.38 7.68 -23.47
N ASN A 225 -34.36 6.37 -23.26
CA ASN A 225 -33.41 5.48 -23.95
C ASN A 225 -34.09 4.58 -24.97
N GLU A 226 -34.01 4.96 -26.25
CA GLU A 226 -34.58 4.20 -27.37
C GLU A 226 -34.01 2.77 -27.49
N ASN A 227 -32.84 2.50 -26.90
CA ASN A 227 -32.14 1.22 -27.06
C ASN A 227 -32.41 0.22 -25.92
N LEU A 228 -33.28 0.52 -24.95
CA LEU A 228 -33.54 -0.31 -23.76
C LEU A 228 -32.28 -0.64 -22.97
N THR A 229 -31.28 0.23 -23.03
CA THR A 229 -30.05 0.15 -22.18
C THR A 229 -30.17 1.14 -21.04
N GLN A 230 -29.62 0.79 -19.88
CA GLN A 230 -29.55 1.66 -18.72
C GLN A 230 -28.09 1.86 -18.33
N LYS A 231 -27.67 3.12 -18.22
CA LYS A 231 -26.35 3.47 -17.69
C LYS A 231 -26.46 3.72 -16.19
N VAL A 232 -25.56 3.10 -15.45
CA VAL A 232 -25.42 3.31 -14.01
C VAL A 232 -24.00 3.78 -13.75
N SER A 233 -23.89 4.98 -13.19
CA SER A 233 -22.61 5.58 -12.79
C SER A 233 -22.49 5.57 -11.27
N ILE A 234 -21.41 4.98 -10.77
CA ILE A 234 -21.09 4.97 -9.36
C ILE A 234 -19.90 5.88 -9.13
N HIS A 235 -20.10 6.90 -8.31
CA HIS A 235 -19.10 7.88 -7.93
C HIS A 235 -18.62 7.61 -6.52
N LYS A 236 -17.32 7.62 -6.31
CA LYS A 236 -16.70 7.53 -4.98
C LYS A 236 -15.45 8.38 -4.94
N SER A 237 -15.34 9.23 -3.93
CA SER A 237 -14.19 10.09 -3.74
C SER A 237 -13.29 9.53 -2.65
N TRP A 238 -11.99 9.44 -2.94
CA TRP A 238 -10.99 9.09 -1.94
C TRP A 238 -9.64 9.74 -2.22
N ALA A 239 -8.84 9.83 -1.17
CA ALA A 239 -7.44 10.19 -1.23
C ALA A 239 -6.59 9.17 -0.48
N VAL A 240 -5.40 8.92 -0.99
CA VAL A 240 -4.42 8.02 -0.37
C VAL A 240 -3.13 8.80 -0.12
N GLY A 241 -2.55 8.64 1.06
CA GLY A 241 -1.28 9.27 1.38
C GLY A 241 -0.46 8.47 2.38
N VAL A 242 0.85 8.49 2.21
CA VAL A 242 1.78 7.92 3.20
C VAL A 242 2.00 8.95 4.29
N ILE A 243 1.46 8.67 5.47
CA ILE A 243 1.53 9.53 6.65
C ILE A 243 1.79 8.65 7.86
N THR A 244 3.02 8.62 8.31
CA THR A 244 3.42 7.74 9.42
C THR A 244 4.51 8.39 10.27
N ASN A 245 4.50 8.06 11.56
CA ASN A 245 5.59 8.38 12.48
C ASN A 245 6.60 7.24 12.57
N SER A 246 6.33 6.08 11.95
CA SER A 246 7.22 4.93 11.94
C SER A 246 8.18 4.99 10.77
N LYS A 247 9.42 4.58 10.99
CA LYS A 247 10.39 4.42 9.88
C LYS A 247 10.10 3.13 9.13
N TYR A 248 10.17 3.18 7.83
CA TYR A 248 10.02 2.06 6.93
C TYR A 248 11.11 2.07 5.87
N GLY A 249 11.29 0.97 5.18
CA GLY A 249 12.31 0.85 4.13
C GLY A 249 11.72 0.25 2.87
N ILE A 250 12.32 0.57 1.73
CA ILE A 250 11.95 0.03 0.43
C ILE A 250 13.21 -0.51 -0.25
N MET A 251 13.13 -1.73 -0.77
CA MET A 251 14.16 -2.33 -1.60
C MET A 251 13.61 -2.52 -3.01
N LYS A 252 14.30 -2.01 -3.99
CA LYS A 252 14.05 -2.29 -5.41
C LYS A 252 14.89 -3.48 -5.82
N LEU A 253 14.30 -4.51 -6.45
CA LEU A 253 14.98 -5.77 -6.79
C LEU A 253 15.85 -5.67 -8.06
N ALA A 254 15.41 -4.88 -9.02
CA ALA A 254 16.09 -4.67 -10.30
C ALA A 254 16.09 -3.19 -10.71
#